data_c994d1cdb9ebc7caa8d29e33ddd6da84
#
_entry.id   c994d1cdb9ebc7caa8d29e33ddd6da84
#
_cell.length_a   1.000
_cell.length_b   1.000
_cell.length_c   1.000
_cell.angle_alpha   90.00
_cell.angle_beta   90.00
_cell.angle_gamma   90.00
#
_symmetry.space_group_name_H-M   'P 1'
#
loop_
_entity.id
_entity.type
_entity.pdbx_description
1 polymer ?
#
loop_
_entity_poly.entity_id
_entity_poly.type
_entity_poly.pdbx_seq_one_letter_code
_entity_poly.pdbx_strand_id
1 'polypeptide(L)'
;MKDRSQDAGERRLVEAAQKDPRRFGELYENNFERVYAYIARRVGNREEAQDLTAEVFHQALANLARYEWRGLPFAAWLLRIASNAIADGWKFKAREQGNPSSDELLSHDIHMEDVEQRAKLFRLVTTLPSDQRRVIEMRFAQEKSIREIAKELGRTGGAVKQLQFRGLETLRDQLVASSRKKPADKSASKSGGTNG
;
A
#
# COMPACT_ATOMS: atom_id res chain seq x y z
N MET A 1 -19.97 -9.23 -2.84
CA MET A 1 -20.62 -8.52 -3.95
C MET A 1 -20.49 -7.00 -3.92
N LYS A 2 -20.10 -6.41 -2.78
CA LYS A 2 -19.95 -4.95 -2.59
C LYS A 2 -18.70 -4.33 -3.27
N ASP A 3 -17.70 -5.12 -3.60
CA ASP A 3 -16.34 -4.70 -3.96
C ASP A 3 -16.19 -4.34 -5.47
N ARG A 4 -16.81 -5.09 -6.39
CA ARG A 4 -16.74 -4.78 -7.84
C ARG A 4 -17.46 -3.49 -8.24
N SER A 5 -18.52 -3.13 -7.52
CA SER A 5 -19.25 -1.88 -7.78
C SER A 5 -18.45 -0.66 -7.32
N GLN A 6 -17.70 -0.79 -6.23
CA GLN A 6 -16.83 0.25 -5.69
C GLN A 6 -15.60 0.48 -6.58
N ASP A 7 -14.95 -0.60 -7.05
CA ASP A 7 -13.83 -0.55 -7.99
C ASP A 7 -14.25 0.09 -9.34
N ALA A 8 -15.45 -0.23 -9.83
CA ALA A 8 -15.98 0.36 -11.06
C ALA A 8 -16.30 1.87 -10.89
N GLY A 9 -16.76 2.28 -9.70
CA GLY A 9 -17.00 3.67 -9.36
C GLY A 9 -15.70 4.49 -9.29
N GLU A 10 -14.70 3.96 -8.57
CA GLU A 10 -13.40 4.61 -8.42
C GLU A 10 -12.67 4.73 -9.77
N ARG A 11 -12.72 3.69 -10.60
CA ARG A 11 -12.17 3.73 -11.96
C ARG A 11 -12.79 4.83 -12.80
N ARG A 12 -14.13 4.96 -12.80
CA ARG A 12 -14.83 6.03 -13.53
C ARG A 12 -14.42 7.42 -13.05
N LEU A 13 -14.22 7.56 -11.74
CA LEU A 13 -13.76 8.81 -11.14
C LEU A 13 -12.35 9.17 -11.62
N VAL A 14 -11.44 8.21 -11.67
CA VAL A 14 -10.09 8.40 -12.20
C VAL A 14 -10.14 8.79 -13.69
N GLU A 15 -10.90 8.05 -14.51
CA GLU A 15 -11.05 8.35 -15.94
C GLU A 15 -11.67 9.75 -16.17
N ALA A 16 -12.57 10.17 -15.30
CA ALA A 16 -13.17 11.52 -15.36
C ALA A 16 -12.17 12.60 -14.96
N ALA A 17 -11.36 12.37 -13.93
CA ALA A 17 -10.32 13.30 -13.50
C ALA A 17 -9.16 13.39 -14.51
N GLN A 18 -8.87 12.32 -15.26
CA GLN A 18 -7.90 12.36 -16.37
C GLN A 18 -8.36 13.27 -17.51
N LYS A 19 -9.67 13.35 -17.76
CA LYS A 19 -10.26 14.22 -18.80
C LYS A 19 -10.42 15.65 -18.32
N ASP A 20 -10.79 15.85 -17.06
CA ASP A 20 -10.95 17.15 -16.43
C ASP A 20 -10.25 17.17 -15.06
N PRO A 21 -9.04 17.76 -14.96
CA PRO A 21 -8.26 17.82 -13.73
C PRO A 21 -9.01 18.46 -12.54
N ARG A 22 -10.01 19.29 -12.77
CA ARG A 22 -10.83 19.88 -11.70
C ARG A 22 -11.59 18.82 -10.90
N ARG A 23 -11.85 17.67 -11.49
CA ARG A 23 -12.49 16.52 -10.82
C ARG A 23 -11.54 15.72 -9.92
N PHE A 24 -10.25 16.05 -9.91
CA PHE A 24 -9.29 15.44 -9.01
C PHE A 24 -9.63 15.70 -7.53
N GLY A 25 -10.38 16.77 -7.23
CA GLY A 25 -10.83 17.06 -5.87
C GLY A 25 -11.57 15.89 -5.21
N GLU A 26 -12.41 15.18 -5.96
CA GLU A 26 -13.13 14.00 -5.44
C GLU A 26 -12.16 12.85 -5.09
N LEU A 27 -11.12 12.64 -5.90
CA LEU A 27 -10.07 11.65 -5.61
C LEU A 27 -9.23 12.06 -4.39
N TYR A 28 -8.96 13.34 -4.25
CA TYR A 28 -8.27 13.90 -3.09
C TYR A 28 -9.06 13.65 -1.81
N GLU A 29 -10.33 14.08 -1.75
CA GLU A 29 -11.19 13.94 -0.57
C GLU A 29 -11.35 12.48 -0.14
N ASN A 30 -11.57 11.58 -1.10
CA ASN A 30 -11.76 10.16 -0.83
C ASN A 30 -10.51 9.44 -0.30
N ASN A 31 -9.33 10.02 -0.50
CA ASN A 31 -8.07 9.36 -0.17
C ASN A 31 -7.21 10.12 0.86
N PHE A 32 -7.53 11.39 1.16
CA PHE A 32 -6.72 12.25 2.02
C PHE A 32 -6.42 11.62 3.39
N GLU A 33 -7.46 11.23 4.12
CA GLU A 33 -7.32 10.66 5.46
C GLU A 33 -6.39 9.44 5.48
N ARG A 34 -6.52 8.56 4.48
CA ARG A 34 -5.71 7.35 4.36
C ARG A 34 -4.24 7.66 4.08
N VAL A 35 -3.99 8.59 3.15
CA VAL A 35 -2.62 8.99 2.78
C VAL A 35 -1.96 9.72 3.94
N TYR A 36 -2.66 10.69 4.55
CA TYR A 36 -2.17 11.42 5.70
C TYR A 36 -1.84 10.51 6.88
N ALA A 37 -2.75 9.61 7.26
CA ALA A 37 -2.51 8.66 8.33
C ALA A 37 -1.32 7.72 8.05
N TYR A 38 -1.12 7.33 6.78
CA TYR A 38 0.02 6.52 6.39
C TYR A 38 1.34 7.27 6.57
N ILE A 39 1.39 8.54 6.17
CA ILE A 39 2.58 9.39 6.29
C ILE A 39 2.83 9.76 7.76
N ALA A 40 1.81 10.23 8.48
CA ALA A 40 1.93 10.69 9.87
C ALA A 40 2.44 9.62 10.83
N ARG A 41 2.16 8.34 10.55
CA ARG A 41 2.71 7.21 11.31
C ARG A 41 4.19 6.96 11.06
N ARG A 42 4.79 7.55 10.01
CA ARG A 42 6.18 7.28 9.57
C ARG A 42 7.10 8.47 9.72
N VAL A 43 6.53 9.67 9.73
CA VAL A 43 7.29 10.89 9.97
C VAL A 43 6.89 11.42 11.35
N GLY A 44 7.83 11.60 12.26
CA GLY A 44 7.56 11.95 13.68
C GLY A 44 7.05 13.39 13.90
N ASN A 45 6.74 14.15 12.84
CA ASN A 45 6.36 15.56 12.89
C ASN A 45 5.10 15.80 12.06
N ARG A 46 4.12 16.52 12.66
CA ARG A 46 2.85 16.86 12.02
C ARG A 46 3.03 17.75 10.79
N GLU A 47 3.89 18.73 10.86
CA GLU A 47 4.16 19.67 9.77
C GLU A 47 4.75 18.93 8.56
N GLU A 48 5.76 18.09 8.80
CA GLU A 48 6.34 17.23 7.77
C GLU A 48 5.30 16.28 7.15
N ALA A 49 4.39 15.74 7.96
CA ALA A 49 3.33 14.88 7.46
C ALA A 49 2.35 15.63 6.54
N GLN A 50 2.04 16.88 6.86
CA GLN A 50 1.19 17.74 6.04
C GLN A 50 1.87 18.09 4.71
N ASP A 51 3.14 18.48 4.75
CA ASP A 51 3.93 18.83 3.57
C ASP A 51 4.09 17.64 2.62
N LEU A 52 4.45 16.48 3.15
CA LEU A 52 4.58 15.26 2.36
C LEU A 52 3.23 14.81 1.79
N THR A 53 2.14 15.00 2.52
CA THR A 53 0.81 14.69 2.00
C THR A 53 0.45 15.59 0.82
N ALA A 54 0.70 16.89 0.93
CA ALA A 54 0.49 17.84 -0.15
C ALA A 54 1.35 17.49 -1.38
N GLU A 55 2.62 17.15 -1.18
CA GLU A 55 3.53 16.73 -2.24
C GLU A 55 3.05 15.44 -2.94
N VAL A 56 2.59 14.45 -2.19
CA VAL A 56 2.03 13.21 -2.76
C VAL A 56 0.85 13.48 -3.69
N PHE A 57 -0.08 14.33 -3.28
CA PHE A 57 -1.23 14.68 -4.11
C PHE A 57 -0.85 15.56 -5.29
N HIS A 58 0.13 16.46 -5.14
CA HIS A 58 0.68 17.24 -6.23
C HIS A 58 1.33 16.34 -7.29
N GLN A 59 2.17 15.39 -6.88
CA GLN A 59 2.78 14.41 -7.79
C GLN A 59 1.73 13.49 -8.43
N ALA A 60 0.69 13.10 -7.69
CA ALA A 60 -0.39 12.31 -8.22
C ALA A 60 -1.16 13.07 -9.30
N LEU A 61 -1.51 14.33 -9.08
CA LEU A 61 -2.18 15.16 -10.07
C LEU A 61 -1.31 15.35 -11.33
N ALA A 62 -0.03 15.66 -11.16
CA ALA A 62 0.91 15.86 -12.28
C ALA A 62 1.08 14.60 -13.15
N ASN A 63 0.94 13.42 -12.55
CA ASN A 63 1.11 12.13 -13.24
C ASN A 63 -0.21 11.43 -13.56
N LEU A 64 -1.36 12.02 -13.22
CA LEU A 64 -2.67 11.41 -13.39
C LEU A 64 -2.97 11.03 -14.84
N ALA A 65 -2.60 11.87 -15.81
CA ALA A 65 -2.82 11.61 -17.22
C ALA A 65 -2.11 10.33 -17.73
N ARG A 66 -1.03 9.92 -17.06
CA ARG A 66 -0.26 8.71 -17.37
C ARG A 66 -0.65 7.51 -16.52
N TYR A 67 -1.54 7.71 -15.55
CA TYR A 67 -1.98 6.63 -14.69
C TYR A 67 -2.84 5.64 -15.45
N GLU A 68 -2.49 4.36 -15.39
CA GLU A 68 -3.27 3.26 -15.96
C GLU A 68 -3.96 2.49 -14.85
N TRP A 69 -5.27 2.38 -14.92
CA TRP A 69 -6.03 1.52 -13.99
C TRP A 69 -5.63 0.05 -14.18
N ARG A 70 -5.12 -0.56 -13.11
CA ARG A 70 -4.61 -1.94 -13.13
C ARG A 70 -5.37 -2.87 -12.18
N GLY A 71 -6.60 -2.57 -11.86
CA GLY A 71 -7.42 -3.38 -10.95
C GLY A 71 -7.04 -3.26 -9.47
N LEU A 72 -6.24 -2.25 -9.12
CA LEU A 72 -5.92 -1.90 -7.74
C LEU A 72 -6.61 -0.59 -7.37
N PRO A 73 -7.05 -0.42 -6.11
CA PRO A 73 -7.56 0.85 -5.63
C PRO A 73 -6.58 2.00 -5.90
N PHE A 74 -7.11 3.17 -6.26
CA PHE A 74 -6.31 4.36 -6.51
C PHE A 74 -5.42 4.74 -5.31
N ALA A 75 -5.93 4.48 -4.09
CA ALA A 75 -5.15 4.60 -2.87
C ALA A 75 -3.82 3.84 -2.88
N ALA A 76 -3.74 2.66 -3.50
CA ALA A 76 -2.51 1.88 -3.56
C ALA A 76 -1.40 2.59 -4.37
N TRP A 77 -1.80 3.32 -5.41
CA TRP A 77 -0.87 4.15 -6.18
C TRP A 77 -0.42 5.38 -5.39
N LEU A 78 -1.34 6.05 -4.69
CA LEU A 78 -0.99 7.18 -3.81
C LEU A 78 -0.05 6.76 -2.68
N LEU A 79 -0.31 5.62 -2.03
CA LEU A 79 0.56 5.10 -0.97
C LEU A 79 1.95 4.73 -1.48
N ARG A 80 2.07 4.33 -2.74
CA ARG A 80 3.37 4.12 -3.38
C ARG A 80 4.13 5.43 -3.57
N ILE A 81 3.45 6.50 -4.04
CA ILE A 81 4.05 7.83 -4.14
C ILE A 81 4.51 8.29 -2.75
N ALA A 82 3.65 8.12 -1.74
CA ALA A 82 3.96 8.47 -0.35
C ALA A 82 5.18 7.70 0.19
N SER A 83 5.27 6.40 -0.06
CA SER A 83 6.42 5.59 0.36
C SER A 83 7.73 6.09 -0.26
N ASN A 84 7.71 6.44 -1.54
CA ASN A 84 8.88 6.98 -2.23
C ASN A 84 9.28 8.36 -1.66
N ALA A 85 8.31 9.25 -1.46
CA ALA A 85 8.56 10.58 -0.89
C ALA A 85 9.17 10.51 0.52
N ILE A 86 8.67 9.62 1.37
CA ILE A 86 9.23 9.37 2.71
C ILE A 86 10.67 8.85 2.60
N ALA A 87 10.92 7.86 1.75
CA ALA A 87 12.25 7.29 1.57
C ALA A 87 13.27 8.32 1.06
N ASP A 88 12.85 9.20 0.14
CA ASP A 88 13.69 10.26 -0.39
C ASP A 88 13.98 11.35 0.67
N GLY A 89 12.99 11.69 1.50
CA GLY A 89 13.17 12.59 2.64
C GLY A 89 14.17 12.04 3.65
N TRP A 90 14.12 10.75 3.97
CA TRP A 90 15.09 10.11 4.87
C TRP A 90 16.50 10.07 4.29
N LYS A 91 16.66 9.76 2.99
CA LYS A 91 17.96 9.81 2.32
C LYS A 91 18.57 11.23 2.34
N PHE A 92 17.73 12.25 2.17
CA PHE A 92 18.17 13.64 2.24
C PHE A 92 18.66 14.00 3.66
N LYS A 93 17.86 13.69 4.70
CA LYS A 93 18.23 13.91 6.10
C LYS A 93 19.50 13.15 6.50
N ALA A 94 19.65 11.90 6.07
CA ALA A 94 20.85 11.10 6.33
C ALA A 94 22.11 11.71 5.71
N ARG A 95 22.01 12.28 4.51
CA ARG A 95 23.13 13.01 3.86
C ARG A 95 23.49 14.29 4.57
N GLU A 96 22.52 15.07 5.03
CA GLU A 96 22.77 16.30 5.79
C GLU A 96 23.44 16.02 7.15
N GLN A 97 23.12 14.90 7.79
CA GLN A 97 23.69 14.49 9.07
C GLN A 97 25.04 13.76 8.95
N GLY A 98 25.56 13.58 7.73
CA GLY A 98 26.86 12.94 7.49
C GLY A 98 26.93 11.46 7.85
N ASN A 99 25.77 10.78 8.01
CA ASN A 99 25.71 9.39 8.40
C ASN A 99 25.13 8.52 7.26
N PRO A 100 25.94 7.70 6.56
CA PRO A 100 25.49 6.92 5.40
C PRO A 100 24.76 5.63 5.75
N SER A 101 24.41 5.37 7.01
CA SER A 101 23.76 4.12 7.44
C SER A 101 22.25 4.17 7.24
N SER A 102 21.83 3.92 5.99
CA SER A 102 20.40 3.86 5.61
C SER A 102 19.64 2.64 6.14
N ASP A 103 20.30 1.69 6.80
CA ASP A 103 19.65 0.47 7.33
C ASP A 103 18.99 0.67 8.70
N GLU A 104 19.40 1.69 9.45
CA GLU A 104 18.88 1.94 10.81
C GLU A 104 17.62 2.84 10.83
N LEU A 105 17.36 3.57 9.74
CA LEU A 105 16.19 4.46 9.62
C LEU A 105 14.88 3.72 9.29
N LEU A 106 14.94 2.42 9.03
CA LEU A 106 13.75 1.57 8.89
C LEU A 106 13.17 1.11 10.24
N SER A 107 13.82 1.42 11.35
CA SER A 107 13.46 0.92 12.69
C SER A 107 12.79 1.94 13.60
N HIS A 108 12.39 3.13 13.10
CA HIS A 108 11.66 4.07 13.96
C HIS A 108 10.17 3.71 14.01
N ASP A 109 9.75 3.24 15.18
CA ASP A 109 8.38 2.89 15.58
C ASP A 109 7.63 1.92 14.66
N ILE A 110 8.10 0.69 14.61
CA ILE A 110 7.26 -0.42 14.21
C ILE A 110 6.30 -0.69 15.39
N HIS A 111 5.10 -0.07 15.35
CA HIS A 111 4.02 -0.48 16.23
C HIS A 111 3.82 -2.00 16.11
N MET A 112 3.63 -2.70 17.23
CA MET A 112 3.42 -4.16 17.25
C MET A 112 2.33 -4.61 16.26
N GLU A 113 1.31 -3.79 16.04
CA GLU A 113 0.29 -4.01 15.00
C GLU A 113 0.84 -4.01 13.57
N ASP A 114 1.82 -3.17 13.25
CA ASP A 114 2.47 -3.15 11.93
C ASP A 114 3.36 -4.37 11.72
N VAL A 115 4.01 -4.88 12.78
CA VAL A 115 4.81 -6.13 12.75
C VAL A 115 3.91 -7.33 12.50
N GLU A 116 2.78 -7.43 13.21
CA GLU A 116 1.81 -8.50 12.99
C GLU A 116 1.19 -8.45 11.58
N GLN A 117 0.84 -7.27 11.11
CA GLN A 117 0.30 -7.09 9.75
C GLN A 117 1.35 -7.41 8.68
N ARG A 118 2.60 -6.99 8.85
CA ARG A 118 3.72 -7.34 7.96
C ARG A 118 4.01 -8.83 7.98
N ALA A 119 4.09 -9.43 9.16
CA ALA A 119 4.29 -10.87 9.32
C ALA A 119 3.12 -11.67 8.70
N LYS A 120 1.89 -11.18 8.83
CA LYS A 120 0.72 -11.76 8.20
C LYS A 120 0.80 -11.65 6.67
N LEU A 121 1.14 -10.46 6.15
CA LEU A 121 1.31 -10.25 4.70
C LEU A 121 2.44 -11.13 4.16
N PHE A 122 3.57 -11.21 4.85
CA PHE A 122 4.69 -12.07 4.47
C PHE A 122 4.27 -13.54 4.38
N ARG A 123 3.55 -14.05 5.39
CA ARG A 123 2.99 -15.42 5.37
C ARG A 123 2.06 -15.63 4.17
N LEU A 124 1.20 -14.65 3.86
CA LEU A 124 0.31 -14.74 2.71
C LEU A 124 1.08 -14.74 1.39
N VAL A 125 2.14 -13.94 1.26
CA VAL A 125 3.00 -13.93 0.07
C VAL A 125 3.68 -15.29 -0.11
N THR A 126 4.11 -15.96 0.98
CA THR A 126 4.73 -17.29 0.88
C THR A 126 3.77 -18.38 0.44
N THR A 127 2.45 -18.19 0.57
CA THR A 127 1.44 -19.15 0.09
C THR A 127 1.11 -19.01 -1.41
N LEU A 128 1.58 -17.94 -2.05
CA LEU A 128 1.37 -17.75 -3.49
C LEU A 128 2.12 -18.82 -4.30
N PRO A 129 1.57 -19.22 -5.47
CA PRO A 129 2.31 -19.99 -6.45
C PRO A 129 3.66 -19.33 -6.77
N SER A 130 4.71 -20.13 -6.98
CA SER A 130 6.11 -19.68 -7.10
C SER A 130 6.31 -18.52 -8.08
N ASP A 131 5.70 -18.59 -9.27
CA ASP A 131 5.81 -17.57 -10.31
C ASP A 131 5.14 -16.24 -9.89
N GLN A 132 3.98 -16.32 -9.25
CA GLN A 132 3.27 -15.14 -8.76
C GLN A 132 4.05 -14.49 -7.61
N ARG A 133 4.50 -15.30 -6.64
CA ARG A 133 5.31 -14.85 -5.52
C ARG A 133 6.56 -14.12 -6.00
N ARG A 134 7.32 -14.74 -6.92
CA ARG A 134 8.55 -14.16 -7.46
C ARG A 134 8.30 -12.81 -8.13
N VAL A 135 7.23 -12.68 -8.91
CA VAL A 135 6.84 -11.40 -9.53
C VAL A 135 6.46 -10.36 -8.47
N ILE A 136 5.71 -10.73 -7.44
CA ILE A 136 5.32 -9.84 -6.34
C ILE A 136 6.56 -9.36 -5.58
N GLU A 137 7.47 -10.27 -5.19
CA GLU A 137 8.71 -9.94 -4.50
C GLU A 137 9.59 -8.99 -5.34
N MET A 138 9.81 -9.31 -6.61
CA MET A 138 10.60 -8.45 -7.52
C MET A 138 9.96 -7.08 -7.72
N ARG A 139 8.63 -7.01 -7.78
CA ARG A 139 7.91 -5.76 -8.03
C ARG A 139 7.84 -4.85 -6.82
N PHE A 140 7.63 -5.41 -5.62
CA PHE A 140 7.32 -4.65 -4.41
C PHE A 140 8.45 -4.62 -3.38
N ALA A 141 9.26 -5.68 -3.28
CA ALA A 141 10.40 -5.70 -2.38
C ALA A 141 11.70 -5.22 -3.08
N GLN A 142 11.88 -5.55 -4.37
CA GLN A 142 13.06 -5.15 -5.15
C GLN A 142 12.80 -3.94 -6.06
N GLU A 143 11.59 -3.38 -6.05
CA GLU A 143 11.16 -2.19 -6.81
C GLU A 143 11.38 -2.26 -8.34
N LYS A 144 11.57 -3.46 -8.89
CA LYS A 144 11.82 -3.67 -10.32
C LYS A 144 10.62 -3.28 -11.18
N SER A 145 10.90 -2.69 -12.34
CA SER A 145 9.89 -2.42 -13.35
C SER A 145 9.41 -3.73 -14.01
N ILE A 146 8.22 -3.71 -14.61
CA ILE A 146 7.71 -4.88 -15.40
C ILE A 146 8.69 -5.30 -16.49
N ARG A 147 9.40 -4.35 -17.08
CA ARG A 147 10.37 -4.62 -18.16
C ARG A 147 11.60 -5.36 -17.64
N GLU A 148 12.12 -4.97 -16.49
CA GLU A 148 13.24 -5.64 -15.82
C GLU A 148 12.86 -7.04 -15.36
N ILE A 149 11.67 -7.18 -14.75
CA ILE A 149 11.14 -8.48 -14.33
C ILE A 149 10.96 -9.41 -15.55
N ALA A 150 10.41 -8.90 -16.65
CA ALA A 150 10.21 -9.65 -17.87
C ALA A 150 11.53 -10.16 -18.43
N LYS A 151 12.56 -9.29 -18.47
CA LYS A 151 13.91 -9.64 -18.91
C LYS A 151 14.53 -10.71 -18.01
N GLU A 152 14.45 -10.56 -16.70
CA GLU A 152 15.06 -11.47 -15.71
C GLU A 152 14.38 -12.84 -15.68
N LEU A 153 13.06 -12.88 -15.87
CA LEU A 153 12.30 -14.14 -15.87
C LEU A 153 12.20 -14.78 -17.27
N GLY A 154 12.77 -14.17 -18.32
CA GLY A 154 12.64 -14.64 -19.69
C GLY A 154 11.18 -14.67 -20.18
N ARG A 155 10.34 -13.76 -19.71
CA ARG A 155 8.90 -13.71 -20.00
C ARG A 155 8.53 -12.40 -20.71
N THR A 156 7.35 -12.38 -21.36
CA THR A 156 6.81 -11.13 -21.92
C THR A 156 6.30 -10.21 -20.80
N GLY A 157 6.33 -8.90 -21.05
CA GLY A 157 5.75 -7.93 -20.10
C GLY A 157 4.26 -8.17 -19.82
N GLY A 158 3.52 -8.68 -20.81
CA GLY A 158 2.12 -9.09 -20.65
C GLY A 158 1.96 -10.26 -19.67
N ALA A 159 2.81 -11.29 -19.80
CA ALA A 159 2.80 -12.43 -18.89
C ALA A 159 3.14 -12.02 -17.44
N VAL A 160 4.12 -11.11 -17.26
CA VAL A 160 4.47 -10.58 -15.94
C VAL A 160 3.31 -9.79 -15.33
N LYS A 161 2.66 -8.93 -16.11
CA LYS A 161 1.45 -8.19 -15.64
C LYS A 161 0.34 -9.14 -15.21
N GLN A 162 0.12 -10.23 -15.93
CA GLN A 162 -0.90 -11.23 -15.61
C GLN A 162 -0.56 -12.00 -14.32
N LEU A 163 0.71 -12.39 -14.13
CA LEU A 163 1.18 -13.02 -12.89
C LEU A 163 1.05 -12.07 -11.69
N GLN A 164 1.42 -10.81 -11.86
CA GLN A 164 1.23 -9.79 -10.83
C GLN A 164 -0.25 -9.64 -10.47
N PHE A 165 -1.14 -9.52 -11.45
CA PHE A 165 -2.58 -9.37 -11.23
C PHE A 165 -3.14 -10.55 -10.43
N ARG A 166 -2.88 -11.79 -10.87
CA ARG A 166 -3.34 -13.00 -10.18
C ARG A 166 -2.78 -13.12 -8.76
N GLY A 167 -1.50 -12.78 -8.56
CA GLY A 167 -0.87 -12.78 -7.24
C GLY A 167 -1.55 -11.80 -6.27
N LEU A 168 -1.84 -10.58 -6.72
CA LEU A 168 -2.53 -9.57 -5.93
C LEU A 168 -4.00 -9.95 -5.65
N GLU A 169 -4.70 -10.54 -6.62
CA GLU A 169 -6.06 -11.05 -6.44
C GLU A 169 -6.09 -12.15 -5.36
N THR A 170 -5.19 -13.12 -5.45
CA THR A 170 -5.07 -14.19 -4.44
C THR A 170 -4.78 -13.63 -3.05
N LEU A 171 -3.84 -12.69 -2.92
CA LEU A 171 -3.53 -12.05 -1.64
C LEU A 171 -4.72 -11.29 -1.06
N ARG A 172 -5.48 -10.60 -1.89
CA ARG A 172 -6.70 -9.88 -1.50
C ARG A 172 -7.75 -10.84 -0.93
N ASP A 173 -8.02 -11.94 -1.64
CA ASP A 173 -9.00 -12.93 -1.21
C ASP A 173 -8.61 -13.56 0.13
N GLN A 174 -7.33 -13.87 0.32
CA GLN A 174 -6.80 -14.41 1.56
C GLN A 174 -6.88 -13.40 2.72
N LEU A 175 -6.61 -12.13 2.47
CA LEU A 175 -6.75 -11.07 3.47
C LEU A 175 -8.20 -10.90 3.93
N VAL A 176 -9.15 -10.90 2.99
CA VAL A 176 -10.58 -10.83 3.30
C VAL A 176 -11.04 -12.06 4.09
N ALA A 177 -10.63 -13.26 3.68
CA ALA A 177 -10.94 -14.49 4.39
C ALA A 177 -10.37 -14.51 5.82
N SER A 178 -9.14 -14.01 6.00
CA SER A 178 -8.48 -13.96 7.31
C SER A 178 -9.10 -12.90 8.26
N SER A 179 -9.67 -11.83 7.71
CA SER A 179 -10.36 -10.81 8.50
C SER A 179 -11.73 -11.28 9.01
N ARG A 180 -12.37 -12.22 8.29
CA ARG A 180 -13.65 -12.85 8.70
C ARG A 180 -13.47 -13.92 9.79
N LYS A 181 -12.25 -14.43 9.99
CA LYS A 181 -11.95 -15.54 10.92
C LYS A 181 -11.48 -15.09 12.30
N LYS A 182 -11.58 -13.79 12.65
CA LYS A 182 -11.30 -13.31 14.00
C LYS A 182 -12.50 -13.67 14.88
N PRO A 183 -12.41 -14.66 15.80
CA PRO A 183 -13.53 -15.05 16.65
C PRO A 183 -13.85 -13.92 17.62
N ALA A 184 -15.13 -13.57 17.70
CA ALA A 184 -15.70 -12.91 18.85
C ALA A 184 -15.67 -13.92 20.01
N ASP A 185 -14.60 -13.88 20.80
CA ASP A 185 -14.63 -14.58 22.12
C ASP A 185 -13.68 -13.90 23.09
N LYS A 186 -14.24 -13.07 23.92
CA LYS A 186 -13.82 -12.75 25.29
C LYS A 186 -14.82 -11.79 25.94
N SER A 187 -16.07 -12.26 26.09
CA SER A 187 -16.97 -11.64 27.06
C SER A 187 -17.96 -12.65 27.60
N ALA A 188 -17.48 -13.63 28.35
CA ALA A 188 -18.35 -14.41 29.25
C ALA A 188 -17.47 -15.21 30.23
N SER A 189 -17.01 -14.58 31.30
CA SER A 189 -16.88 -15.26 32.60
C SER A 189 -16.39 -14.28 33.66
N LYS A 190 -17.32 -13.53 34.22
CA LYS A 190 -17.20 -13.01 35.59
C LYS A 190 -18.57 -12.64 36.09
N SER A 191 -19.33 -13.64 36.47
CA SER A 191 -20.38 -13.47 37.48
C SER A 191 -20.64 -14.83 38.12
N GLY A 192 -20.48 -14.91 39.40
CA GLY A 192 -20.96 -16.06 40.14
C GLY A 192 -20.01 -16.52 41.23
N GLY A 193 -20.33 -16.12 42.44
CA GLY A 193 -19.83 -16.83 43.60
C GLY A 193 -19.59 -15.98 44.85
N THR A 194 -20.59 -15.26 45.28
CA THR A 194 -20.73 -14.89 46.72
C THR A 194 -21.48 -16.05 47.40
N ASN A 195 -20.94 -16.59 48.44
CA ASN A 195 -21.63 -16.92 49.69
C ASN A 195 -20.82 -17.94 50.49
N GLY A 196 -20.69 -17.64 51.75
CA GLY A 196 -20.32 -18.51 52.84
C GLY A 196 -19.55 -17.78 53.87
#